data_3b169f8d7c8e59937dc5a2418c738d68
#
_entry.id   3b169f8d7c8e59937dc5a2418c738d68
#
_cell.length_a   1.000
_cell.length_b   1.000
_cell.length_c   1.000
_cell.angle_alpha   90.00
_cell.angle_beta   90.00
_cell.angle_gamma   90.00
#
_symmetry.space_group_name_H-M   'P 1'
#
loop_
_entity.id
_entity.type
_entity.pdbx_description
1 polymer ?
#
loop_
_entity_poly.entity_id
_entity_poly.type
_entity_poly.pdbx_seq_one_letter_code
_entity_poly.pdbx_strand_id
1 'polypeptide(L)'
;MLRRIVTSTVLGAVAGSVLAASVLFARADGPTSTVSIDNFSFGPQTLTVKAGSTVTWTNKDDIPHGIASANNAFKRGPALDTDDSFSFTFTTPGTYQYFCYLHPKMVGSIVVEATTGSNATR
;
A
#
# COMPACT_ATOMS: atom_id res chain seq x y z
N MET A 1 -36.84 70.93 -15.66
CA MET A 1 -36.80 69.58 -16.24
C MET A 1 -35.73 68.74 -15.52
N LEU A 2 -36.17 67.84 -14.71
CA LEU A 2 -35.25 67.01 -13.92
C LEU A 2 -34.88 65.81 -14.75
N ARG A 3 -33.59 65.68 -15.09
CA ARG A 3 -33.08 64.46 -15.71
C ARG A 3 -32.67 63.53 -14.58
N ARG A 4 -33.39 62.47 -14.46
CA ARG A 4 -32.97 61.36 -13.57
C ARG A 4 -31.86 60.61 -14.24
N ILE A 5 -30.70 60.67 -13.64
CA ILE A 5 -29.59 59.81 -14.03
C ILE A 5 -29.82 58.51 -13.29
N VAL A 6 -30.15 57.50 -14.05
CA VAL A 6 -30.21 56.14 -13.52
C VAL A 6 -28.79 55.60 -13.55
N THR A 7 -28.20 55.62 -12.42
CA THR A 7 -26.93 54.89 -12.27
C THR A 7 -27.22 53.42 -12.15
N SER A 8 -27.00 52.71 -13.22
CA SER A 8 -27.01 51.25 -13.17
C SER A 8 -25.77 50.78 -12.46
N THR A 9 -25.98 50.35 -11.25
CA THR A 9 -24.94 49.64 -10.51
C THR A 9 -24.83 48.24 -11.10
N VAL A 10 -23.82 48.03 -11.91
CA VAL A 10 -23.48 46.66 -12.35
C VAL A 10 -22.87 45.99 -11.12
N LEU A 11 -23.68 45.12 -10.54
CA LEU A 11 -23.16 44.23 -9.52
C LEU A 11 -22.36 43.17 -10.24
N GLY A 12 -21.06 43.34 -10.24
CA GLY A 12 -20.18 42.31 -10.73
C GLY A 12 -20.26 41.13 -9.79
N ALA A 13 -20.88 40.06 -10.25
CA ALA A 13 -20.79 38.81 -9.54
C ALA A 13 -19.35 38.30 -9.66
N VAL A 14 -18.63 38.45 -8.58
CA VAL A 14 -17.34 37.74 -8.47
C VAL A 14 -17.67 36.28 -8.25
N ALA A 15 -17.67 35.54 -9.34
CA ALA A 15 -17.68 34.10 -9.22
C ALA A 15 -16.33 33.71 -8.62
N GLY A 16 -16.33 33.51 -7.34
CA GLY A 16 -15.19 32.93 -6.68
C GLY A 16 -15.01 31.51 -7.17
N SER A 17 -14.05 31.30 -8.02
CA SER A 17 -13.63 29.94 -8.36
C SER A 17 -13.04 29.35 -7.10
N VAL A 18 -13.81 28.52 -6.43
CA VAL A 18 -13.26 27.67 -5.41
C VAL A 18 -12.45 26.61 -6.15
N LEU A 19 -11.17 26.85 -6.27
CA LEU A 19 -10.25 25.81 -6.64
C LEU A 19 -10.26 24.80 -5.48
N ALA A 20 -11.04 23.75 -5.64
CA ALA A 20 -10.88 22.60 -4.83
C ALA A 20 -9.51 22.02 -5.18
N ALA A 21 -8.53 22.29 -4.34
CA ALA A 21 -7.25 21.64 -4.45
C ALA A 21 -7.48 20.16 -4.17
N SER A 22 -7.54 19.37 -5.20
CA SER A 22 -7.52 17.93 -5.06
C SER A 22 -6.15 17.55 -4.56
N VAL A 23 -6.06 17.26 -3.29
CA VAL A 23 -4.83 16.72 -2.74
C VAL A 23 -4.73 15.29 -3.22
N LEU A 24 -3.90 15.08 -4.23
CA LEU A 24 -3.56 13.75 -4.67
C LEU A 24 -2.57 13.16 -3.71
N PHE A 25 -3.05 12.27 -2.87
CA PHE A 25 -2.15 11.47 -2.06
C PHE A 25 -1.58 10.37 -2.94
N ALA A 26 -0.26 10.33 -3.05
CA ALA A 26 0.39 9.16 -3.60
C ALA A 26 0.10 8.01 -2.65
N ARG A 27 -0.64 7.02 -3.11
CA ARG A 27 -0.87 5.80 -2.37
C ARG A 27 -0.18 4.68 -3.08
N ALA A 28 0.10 3.64 -2.33
CA ALA A 28 0.37 2.35 -2.93
C ALA A 28 -0.86 1.98 -3.76
N ASP A 29 -0.68 1.84 -5.05
CA ASP A 29 -1.79 1.73 -6.00
C ASP A 29 -2.33 0.32 -6.14
N GLY A 30 -1.90 -0.60 -5.35
CA GLY A 30 -2.35 -1.97 -5.40
C GLY A 30 -3.21 -2.33 -4.21
N PRO A 31 -3.87 -3.48 -4.27
CA PRO A 31 -4.62 -4.00 -3.16
C PRO A 31 -3.70 -4.31 -1.98
N THR A 32 -4.28 -4.37 -0.81
CA THR A 32 -3.60 -4.81 0.40
C THR A 32 -3.95 -6.26 0.66
N SER A 33 -2.94 -7.09 0.91
CA SER A 33 -3.09 -8.49 1.27
C SER A 33 -2.42 -8.75 2.59
N THR A 34 -2.95 -9.69 3.35
CA THR A 34 -2.44 -9.98 4.70
C THR A 34 -1.91 -11.40 4.79
N VAL A 35 -0.77 -11.54 5.45
CA VAL A 35 -0.23 -12.82 5.90
C VAL A 35 -0.34 -12.86 7.42
N SER A 36 -0.99 -13.87 7.94
CA SER A 36 -1.08 -14.10 9.37
C SER A 36 0.13 -14.92 9.84
N ILE A 37 0.73 -14.52 10.94
CA ILE A 37 1.74 -15.30 11.63
C ILE A 37 1.07 -15.93 12.83
N ASP A 38 0.93 -17.23 12.81
CA ASP A 38 0.23 -17.96 13.87
C ASP A 38 0.79 -19.36 13.96
N ASN A 39 0.97 -19.83 15.19
CA ASN A 39 1.52 -21.14 15.48
C ASN A 39 2.83 -21.42 14.70
N PHE A 40 3.75 -20.46 14.75
CA PHE A 40 5.08 -20.56 14.10
C PHE A 40 5.01 -20.82 12.60
N SER A 41 3.99 -20.30 11.95
CA SER A 41 3.84 -20.46 10.50
C SER A 41 3.24 -19.21 9.87
N PHE A 42 3.43 -19.08 8.55
CA PHE A 42 2.84 -18.02 7.76
C PHE A 42 1.60 -18.56 7.04
N GLY A 43 0.52 -17.83 7.15
CA GLY A 43 -0.74 -18.23 6.51
C GLY A 43 -1.33 -17.10 5.66
N PRO A 44 -1.41 -17.27 4.34
CA PRO A 44 -0.92 -18.41 3.57
C PRO A 44 0.61 -18.43 3.48
N GLN A 45 1.19 -19.60 3.34
CA GLN A 45 2.64 -19.74 3.20
C GLN A 45 3.14 -19.18 1.87
N THR A 46 2.38 -19.34 0.82
CA THR A 46 2.61 -18.70 -0.48
C THR A 46 1.43 -17.81 -0.80
N LEU A 47 1.71 -16.54 -0.99
CA LEU A 47 0.70 -15.55 -1.34
C LEU A 47 1.03 -14.97 -2.71
N THR A 48 0.05 -14.99 -3.62
CA THR A 48 0.19 -14.38 -4.94
C THR A 48 -0.51 -13.04 -4.96
N VAL A 49 0.19 -12.02 -5.39
CA VAL A 49 -0.32 -10.64 -5.46
C VAL A 49 0.05 -10.01 -6.79
N LYS A 50 -0.62 -8.93 -7.15
CA LYS A 50 -0.27 -8.12 -8.31
C LYS A 50 0.84 -7.13 -7.97
N ALA A 51 1.66 -6.79 -8.95
CA ALA A 51 2.66 -5.73 -8.78
C ALA A 51 1.97 -4.44 -8.32
N GLY A 52 2.56 -3.77 -7.35
CA GLY A 52 1.98 -2.60 -6.68
C GLY A 52 1.20 -2.95 -5.41
N SER A 53 1.02 -4.21 -5.09
CA SER A 53 0.31 -4.64 -3.88
C SER A 53 1.16 -4.44 -2.64
N THR A 54 0.50 -4.09 -1.55
CA THR A 54 1.10 -4.04 -0.22
C THR A 54 0.74 -5.30 0.55
N VAL A 55 1.75 -6.00 1.04
CA VAL A 55 1.57 -7.18 1.88
C VAL A 55 1.83 -6.77 3.33
N THR A 56 0.92 -7.13 4.21
CA THR A 56 1.02 -6.87 5.64
C THR A 56 1.09 -8.19 6.39
N TRP A 57 2.16 -8.38 7.14
CA TRP A 57 2.31 -9.52 8.05
C TRP A 57 1.85 -9.08 9.44
N THR A 58 0.96 -9.84 10.04
CA THR A 58 0.48 -9.56 11.41
C THR A 58 0.78 -10.74 12.30
N ASN A 59 1.45 -10.49 13.41
CA ASN A 59 1.78 -11.54 14.37
C ASN A 59 0.58 -11.83 15.28
N LYS A 60 0.09 -13.06 15.21
CA LYS A 60 -0.99 -13.55 16.07
C LYS A 60 -0.51 -14.52 17.15
N ASP A 61 0.79 -14.81 17.17
CA ASP A 61 1.38 -15.60 18.25
C ASP A 61 1.63 -14.74 19.48
N ASP A 62 1.86 -15.40 20.59
CA ASP A 62 2.20 -14.76 21.87
C ASP A 62 3.71 -14.61 22.05
N ILE A 63 4.49 -14.86 21.02
CA ILE A 63 5.94 -14.66 20.99
C ILE A 63 6.32 -13.78 19.79
N PRO A 64 7.48 -13.10 19.87
CA PRO A 64 7.90 -12.24 18.77
C PRO A 64 8.28 -13.01 17.51
N HIS A 65 7.96 -12.43 16.37
CA HIS A 65 8.40 -12.87 15.05
C HIS A 65 8.92 -11.66 14.25
N GLY A 66 9.68 -11.92 13.20
CA GLY A 66 10.16 -10.83 12.35
C GLY A 66 10.41 -11.31 10.93
N ILE A 67 10.25 -10.42 9.98
CA ILE A 67 10.26 -10.76 8.57
C ILE A 67 11.57 -10.32 7.92
N ALA A 68 12.25 -11.24 7.25
CA ALA A 68 13.45 -10.95 6.48
C ALA A 68 13.36 -11.57 5.10
N SER A 69 13.81 -10.81 4.10
CA SER A 69 13.94 -11.32 2.74
C SER A 69 15.09 -12.30 2.64
N ALA A 70 14.88 -13.42 1.97
CA ALA A 70 15.92 -14.43 1.81
C ALA A 70 17.07 -13.97 0.90
N ASN A 71 16.81 -12.98 0.03
CA ASN A 71 17.80 -12.47 -0.92
C ASN A 71 17.96 -10.95 -0.88
N ASN A 72 17.66 -10.34 0.24
CA ASN A 72 17.78 -8.89 0.44
C ASN A 72 16.91 -8.06 -0.51
N ALA A 73 15.78 -8.59 -0.95
CA ALA A 73 14.87 -7.86 -1.83
C ALA A 73 14.19 -6.68 -1.10
N PHE A 74 14.11 -6.75 0.21
CA PHE A 74 13.61 -5.65 1.04
C PHE A 74 14.32 -5.67 2.40
N LYS A 75 14.29 -4.52 3.05
CA LYS A 75 14.92 -4.36 4.36
C LYS A 75 14.15 -5.15 5.42
N ARG A 76 14.88 -5.83 6.29
CA ARG A 76 14.30 -6.56 7.41
C ARG A 76 13.43 -5.67 8.27
N GLY A 77 12.24 -6.15 8.62
CA GLY A 77 11.34 -5.47 9.53
C GLY A 77 11.77 -5.58 10.98
N PRO A 78 11.16 -4.81 11.88
CA PRO A 78 11.39 -4.96 13.32
C PRO A 78 10.78 -6.25 13.84
N ALA A 79 11.18 -6.65 15.03
CA ALA A 79 10.50 -7.75 15.72
C ALA A 79 9.07 -7.31 16.05
N LEU A 80 8.13 -8.20 15.77
CA LEU A 80 6.70 -7.96 15.96
C LEU A 80 6.24 -8.70 17.21
N ASP A 81 5.72 -7.96 18.18
CA ASP A 81 4.99 -8.54 19.29
C ASP A 81 3.58 -8.93 18.86
N THR A 82 2.81 -9.54 19.75
CA THR A 82 1.43 -9.94 19.43
C THR A 82 0.63 -8.76 18.92
N ASP A 83 -0.06 -8.94 17.80
CA ASP A 83 -0.87 -7.97 17.08
C ASP A 83 -0.09 -6.86 16.37
N ASP A 84 1.22 -6.84 16.46
CA ASP A 84 2.04 -5.93 15.66
C ASP A 84 2.07 -6.39 14.19
N SER A 85 2.31 -5.43 13.32
CA SER A 85 2.34 -5.66 11.87
C SER A 85 3.54 -5.02 11.21
N PHE A 86 3.96 -5.62 10.10
CA PHE A 86 4.97 -5.09 9.19
C PHE A 86 4.42 -5.16 7.77
N SER A 87 4.65 -4.12 6.98
CA SER A 87 4.17 -4.06 5.60
C SER A 87 5.28 -3.74 4.63
N PHE A 88 5.16 -4.28 3.42
CA PHE A 88 6.03 -3.94 2.31
C PHE A 88 5.22 -3.93 1.01
N THR A 89 5.52 -2.97 0.12
CA THR A 89 4.87 -2.86 -1.18
C THR A 89 5.77 -3.46 -2.26
N PHE A 90 5.24 -4.46 -2.96
CA PHE A 90 5.98 -5.18 -4.00
C PHE A 90 5.63 -4.59 -5.36
N THR A 91 6.59 -3.93 -6.00
CA THR A 91 6.37 -3.25 -7.28
C THR A 91 6.90 -4.02 -8.48
N THR A 92 7.82 -4.94 -8.27
CA THR A 92 8.49 -5.69 -9.34
C THR A 92 8.02 -7.13 -9.35
N PRO A 93 7.53 -7.65 -10.49
CA PRO A 93 7.16 -9.05 -10.59
C PRO A 93 8.32 -9.99 -10.26
N GLY A 94 8.01 -11.11 -9.65
CA GLY A 94 8.99 -12.11 -9.26
C GLY A 94 8.50 -12.92 -8.07
N THR A 95 9.32 -13.86 -7.63
CA THR A 95 9.05 -14.65 -6.45
C THR A 95 10.02 -14.25 -5.35
N TYR A 96 9.45 -13.87 -4.21
CA TYR A 96 10.20 -13.36 -3.08
C TYR A 96 10.07 -14.31 -1.91
N GLN A 97 11.12 -15.04 -1.62
CA GLN A 97 11.17 -15.91 -0.45
C GLN A 97 11.53 -15.08 0.77
N TYR A 98 10.92 -15.40 1.89
CA TYR A 98 11.18 -14.72 3.15
C TYR A 98 11.14 -15.74 4.30
N PHE A 99 11.61 -15.33 5.45
CA PHE A 99 11.65 -16.17 6.63
C PHE A 99 11.53 -15.31 7.88
N CYS A 100 11.24 -15.96 9.00
CA CYS A 100 11.31 -15.31 10.30
C CYS A 100 12.75 -15.38 10.82
N TYR A 101 13.38 -14.22 11.03
CA TYR A 101 14.79 -14.22 11.46
C TYR A 101 14.97 -14.65 12.92
N LEU A 102 13.91 -14.70 13.71
CA LEU A 102 13.92 -15.25 15.07
C LEU A 102 13.70 -16.76 15.08
N HIS A 103 13.10 -17.31 14.02
CA HIS A 103 12.78 -18.72 13.86
C HIS A 103 13.02 -19.13 12.41
N PRO A 104 14.29 -19.31 11.99
CA PRO A 104 14.62 -19.38 10.56
C PRO A 104 14.00 -20.54 9.78
N LYS A 105 13.42 -21.53 10.45
CA LYS A 105 12.69 -22.59 9.77
C LYS A 105 11.29 -22.16 9.32
N MET A 106 10.77 -21.05 9.83
CA MET A 106 9.54 -20.45 9.34
C MET A 106 9.82 -19.75 8.04
N VAL A 107 9.29 -20.25 6.95
CA VAL A 107 9.53 -19.73 5.60
C VAL A 107 8.23 -19.49 4.87
N GLY A 108 8.23 -18.50 3.99
CA GLY A 108 7.11 -18.19 3.13
C GLY A 108 7.56 -17.61 1.80
N SER A 109 6.61 -17.36 0.92
CA SER A 109 6.88 -16.78 -0.39
C SER A 109 5.78 -15.81 -0.78
N ILE A 110 6.19 -14.72 -1.40
CA ILE A 110 5.28 -13.81 -2.09
C ILE A 110 5.56 -13.93 -3.58
N VAL A 111 4.55 -14.29 -4.34
CA VAL A 111 4.61 -14.31 -5.80
C VAL A 111 3.96 -13.04 -6.32
N VAL A 112 4.74 -12.22 -6.99
CA VAL A 112 4.28 -10.94 -7.53
C VAL A 112 4.11 -11.09 -9.03
N GLU A 113 2.89 -10.95 -9.49
CA GLU A 113 2.54 -11.04 -10.90
C GLU A 113 2.48 -9.67 -11.54
N ALA A 114 2.80 -9.58 -12.82
CA ALA A 114 2.65 -8.36 -13.57
C ALA A 114 1.17 -7.93 -13.59
N THR A 115 0.94 -6.62 -13.57
CA THR A 115 -0.42 -6.10 -13.69
C THR A 115 -0.95 -6.35 -15.10
N THR A 116 -2.22 -6.70 -15.18
CA THR A 116 -2.82 -7.11 -16.46
C THR A 116 -3.05 -5.96 -17.42
N GLY A 117 -2.99 -4.77 -17.11
CA GLY A 117 -3.22 -3.66 -18.03
C GLY A 117 -2.04 -3.27 -18.85
N SER A 118 -0.96 -3.83 -18.57
CA SER A 118 0.24 -3.41 -19.21
C SER A 118 0.56 -4.15 -20.44
N ASN A 119 -0.08 -4.65 -21.00
CA ASN A 119 0.31 -5.29 -21.89
C ASN A 119 0.70 -5.40 -22.84
N ALA A 120 0.76 -5.45 -22.97
CA ALA A 120 1.14 -5.92 -23.66
C ALA A 120 1.28 -6.09 -24.86
N THR A 121 1.81 -5.79 -25.27
CA THR A 121 2.01 -5.86 -26.41
C THR A 121 2.63 -6.83 -26.98
N ARG A 122 2.48 -7.20 -27.72
CA ARG A 122 3.14 -8.02 -28.40
C ARG A 122 3.37 -7.69 -29.64
#